data_cd7cd8f3631873b9b03ca1741c53a84e
#
_entry.id   cd7cd8f3631873b9b03ca1741c53a84e
#
_cell.length_a   1.000
_cell.length_b   1.000
_cell.length_c   1.000
_cell.angle_alpha   90.00
_cell.angle_beta   90.00
_cell.angle_gamma   90.00
#
_symmetry.space_group_name_H-M   'P 1'
#
loop_
_entity.id
_entity.type
_entity.pdbx_description
1 polymer ?
#
loop_
_entity_poly.entity_id
_entity_poly.type
_entity_poly.pdbx_seq_one_letter_code
_entity_poly.pdbx_strand_id
1 'polypeptide(L)'
;GMKVCIERALGKTDLSGVTVAIQGAAGHVGSYLSGHLARAGAKLIITDINVDGLERLKAEYGATIVGLDEIYDQDVAVFAPCALGSIINPDTIGRIKAKIIAGAANNQLATRDMGAEIMKRGIVYAPDYVLNAGGIINVMGEIAGDFNPAWVQGKLTGLEQTLGEILDQSDKEGRPSNVIADEIARQRIEEKRAAKMSKVA
;
A
#
# COMPACT_ATOMS: atom_id res chain seq x y z
N GLY A 1 4.03 1.03 6.17
CA GLY A 1 3.15 -0.07 5.73
C GLY A 1 3.84 -1.02 4.75
N MET A 2 4.47 -0.50 3.70
CA MET A 2 5.25 -1.35 2.78
C MET A 2 6.41 -2.08 3.48
N LYS A 3 7.09 -1.44 4.43
CA LYS A 3 8.14 -2.11 5.24
C LYS A 3 7.59 -3.28 6.04
N VAL A 4 6.41 -3.14 6.66
CA VAL A 4 5.74 -4.23 7.39
C VAL A 4 5.52 -5.44 6.46
N CYS A 5 5.07 -5.20 5.23
CA CYS A 5 4.87 -6.28 4.25
C CYS A 5 6.20 -6.91 3.81
N ILE A 6 7.26 -6.11 3.64
CA ILE A 6 8.58 -6.59 3.25
C ILE A 6 9.19 -7.45 4.37
N GLU A 7 9.11 -7.00 5.61
CA GLU A 7 9.59 -7.77 6.76
C GLU A 7 8.85 -9.13 6.85
N ARG A 8 7.54 -9.12 6.73
CA ARG A 8 6.73 -10.34 6.75
C ARG A 8 7.06 -11.30 5.59
N ALA A 9 7.06 -10.80 4.35
CA ALA A 9 7.17 -11.67 3.17
C ALA A 9 8.60 -12.09 2.84
N LEU A 10 9.59 -11.27 3.22
CA LEU A 10 10.99 -11.45 2.84
C LEU A 10 11.94 -11.63 4.04
N GLY A 11 11.46 -11.43 5.28
CA GLY A 11 12.29 -11.44 6.48
C GLY A 11 13.36 -10.33 6.52
N LYS A 12 13.15 -9.23 5.76
CA LYS A 12 14.08 -8.11 5.67
C LYS A 12 13.57 -6.90 6.43
N THR A 13 14.44 -6.28 7.24
CA THR A 13 14.15 -5.04 7.97
C THR A 13 14.63 -3.79 7.23
N ASP A 14 15.49 -3.95 6.23
CA ASP A 14 15.96 -2.89 5.33
C ASP A 14 15.49 -3.10 3.89
N LEU A 15 15.68 -2.10 3.04
CA LEU A 15 15.27 -2.15 1.64
C LEU A 15 16.44 -2.40 0.67
N SER A 16 17.64 -2.65 1.19
CA SER A 16 18.84 -2.88 0.36
C SER A 16 18.63 -4.05 -0.60
N GLY A 17 18.68 -3.75 -1.90
CA GLY A 17 18.49 -4.71 -2.96
C GLY A 17 17.07 -5.24 -3.15
N VAL A 18 16.08 -4.69 -2.43
CA VAL A 18 14.66 -4.98 -2.69
C VAL A 18 14.25 -4.29 -3.99
N THR A 19 13.69 -5.05 -4.93
CA THR A 19 13.16 -4.53 -6.20
C THR A 19 11.70 -4.11 -6.04
N VAL A 20 11.36 -2.90 -6.47
CA VAL A 20 10.01 -2.36 -6.37
C VAL A 20 9.56 -1.82 -7.73
N ALA A 21 8.46 -2.35 -8.27
CA ALA A 21 7.79 -1.81 -9.44
C ALA A 21 6.72 -0.80 -9.02
N ILE A 22 6.79 0.44 -9.51
CA ILE A 22 5.87 1.51 -9.14
C ILE A 22 5.10 1.96 -10.37
N GLN A 23 3.79 1.73 -10.39
CA GLN A 23 2.87 2.26 -11.39
C GLN A 23 2.37 3.63 -10.94
N GLY A 24 2.50 4.66 -11.79
CA GLY A 24 2.19 6.04 -11.41
C GLY A 24 3.31 6.71 -10.62
N ALA A 25 4.56 6.36 -10.94
CA ALA A 25 5.74 6.81 -10.21
C ALA A 25 5.99 8.32 -10.30
N ALA A 26 5.59 8.96 -11.40
CA ALA A 26 5.76 10.41 -11.60
C ALA A 26 4.59 11.23 -11.05
N GLY A 27 3.54 10.59 -10.53
CA GLY A 27 2.45 11.24 -9.81
C GLY A 27 2.89 11.78 -8.45
N HIS A 28 2.00 12.55 -7.80
CA HIS A 28 2.33 13.22 -6.52
C HIS A 28 2.80 12.22 -5.45
N VAL A 29 2.02 11.19 -5.14
CA VAL A 29 2.39 10.19 -4.13
C VAL A 29 3.50 9.27 -4.63
N GLY A 30 3.44 8.83 -5.92
CA GLY A 30 4.43 7.93 -6.50
C GLY A 30 5.84 8.50 -6.48
N SER A 31 6.01 9.80 -6.75
CA SER A 31 7.33 10.45 -6.74
C SER A 31 7.94 10.54 -5.33
N TYR A 32 7.15 10.89 -4.32
CA TYR A 32 7.60 10.84 -2.93
C TYR A 32 7.97 9.42 -2.49
N LEU A 33 7.13 8.43 -2.83
CA LEU A 33 7.38 7.02 -2.53
C LEU A 33 8.68 6.56 -3.19
N SER A 34 8.87 6.87 -4.48
CA SER A 34 10.10 6.56 -5.23
C SER A 34 11.35 7.10 -4.53
N GLY A 35 11.33 8.37 -4.11
CA GLY A 35 12.44 8.98 -3.39
C GLY A 35 12.70 8.34 -2.02
N HIS A 36 11.66 8.00 -1.26
CA HIS A 36 11.83 7.32 0.01
C HIS A 36 12.41 5.91 -0.15
N LEU A 37 11.92 5.14 -1.12
CA LEU A 37 12.38 3.78 -1.37
C LEU A 37 13.83 3.76 -1.88
N ALA A 38 14.17 4.65 -2.83
CA ALA A 38 15.52 4.74 -3.37
C ALA A 38 16.54 5.11 -2.29
N ARG A 39 16.24 6.12 -1.46
CA ARG A 39 17.12 6.51 -0.32
C ARG A 39 17.28 5.40 0.72
N ALA A 40 16.30 4.51 0.82
CA ALA A 40 16.37 3.33 1.68
C ALA A 40 17.09 2.13 1.02
N GLY A 41 17.62 2.28 -0.20
CA GLY A 41 18.40 1.26 -0.90
C GLY A 41 17.62 0.33 -1.84
N ALA A 42 16.33 0.59 -2.07
CA ALA A 42 15.55 -0.18 -3.02
C ALA A 42 15.94 0.11 -4.48
N LYS A 43 15.82 -0.90 -5.34
CA LYS A 43 15.94 -0.77 -6.80
C LYS A 43 14.56 -0.53 -7.39
N LEU A 44 14.40 0.52 -8.19
CA LEU A 44 13.11 0.95 -8.71
C LEU A 44 12.95 0.58 -10.18
N ILE A 45 11.80 0.02 -10.52
CA ILE A 45 11.28 -0.10 -11.88
C ILE A 45 10.00 0.74 -11.92
N ILE A 46 9.93 1.69 -12.83
CA ILE A 46 8.90 2.73 -12.79
C ILE A 46 8.16 2.87 -14.11
N THR A 47 6.89 3.23 -14.02
CA THR A 47 6.08 3.62 -15.19
C THR A 47 5.09 4.73 -14.83
N ASP A 48 4.81 5.59 -15.81
CA ASP A 48 3.82 6.67 -15.73
C ASP A 48 3.50 7.17 -17.14
N ILE A 49 2.42 7.92 -17.29
CA ILE A 49 2.13 8.70 -18.52
C ILE A 49 2.97 9.98 -18.63
N ASN A 50 3.50 10.47 -17.52
CA ASN A 50 4.35 11.67 -17.44
C ASN A 50 5.82 11.29 -17.68
N VAL A 51 6.23 11.30 -18.94
CA VAL A 51 7.58 10.92 -19.38
C VAL A 51 8.66 11.79 -18.74
N ASP A 52 8.46 13.12 -18.68
CA ASP A 52 9.43 14.04 -18.09
C ASP A 52 9.64 13.75 -16.59
N GLY A 53 8.56 13.38 -15.89
CA GLY A 53 8.62 12.96 -14.51
C GLY A 53 9.41 11.66 -14.33
N LEU A 54 9.25 10.71 -15.25
CA LEU A 54 10.00 9.44 -15.23
C LEU A 54 11.50 9.66 -15.46
N GLU A 55 11.87 10.50 -16.45
CA GLU A 55 13.27 10.81 -16.73
C GLU A 55 13.96 11.53 -15.54
N ARG A 56 13.23 12.39 -14.82
CA ARG A 56 13.75 12.98 -13.57
C ARG A 56 14.03 11.92 -12.50
N LEU A 57 13.08 11.01 -12.27
CA LEU A 57 13.27 9.93 -11.28
C LEU A 57 14.41 8.98 -11.67
N LYS A 58 14.56 8.70 -12.96
CA LYS A 58 15.69 7.92 -13.49
C LYS A 58 17.02 8.63 -13.26
N ALA A 59 17.10 9.92 -13.56
CA ALA A 59 18.32 10.71 -13.37
C ALA A 59 18.71 10.84 -11.88
N GLU A 60 17.71 11.00 -11.00
CA GLU A 60 17.94 11.24 -9.58
C GLU A 60 18.22 9.95 -8.80
N TYR A 61 17.52 8.85 -9.12
CA TYR A 61 17.54 7.62 -8.34
C TYR A 61 18.04 6.39 -9.10
N GLY A 62 18.42 6.51 -10.37
CA GLY A 62 18.83 5.37 -11.18
C GLY A 62 17.72 4.37 -11.49
N ALA A 63 16.47 4.82 -11.47
CA ALA A 63 15.30 3.97 -11.72
C ALA A 63 15.27 3.46 -13.18
N THR A 64 14.76 2.25 -13.38
CA THR A 64 14.52 1.68 -14.71
C THR A 64 13.10 2.03 -15.16
N ILE A 65 12.96 2.68 -16.33
CA ILE A 65 11.66 2.99 -16.92
C ILE A 65 11.21 1.81 -17.79
N VAL A 66 9.93 1.44 -17.66
CA VAL A 66 9.28 0.42 -18.48
C VAL A 66 7.94 0.93 -19.05
N GLY A 67 7.41 0.27 -20.05
CA GLY A 67 6.10 0.58 -20.63
C GLY A 67 4.95 0.41 -19.64
N LEU A 68 3.82 1.12 -19.89
CA LEU A 68 2.65 1.12 -19.02
C LEU A 68 2.09 -0.29 -18.78
N ASP A 69 2.14 -1.15 -19.76
CA ASP A 69 1.66 -2.52 -19.68
C ASP A 69 2.73 -3.50 -19.19
N GLU A 70 4.01 -3.22 -19.48
CA GLU A 70 5.14 -4.06 -19.10
C GLU A 70 5.38 -4.11 -17.58
N ILE A 71 4.85 -3.13 -16.82
CA ILE A 71 5.03 -3.04 -15.38
C ILE A 71 4.47 -4.27 -14.64
N TYR A 72 3.44 -4.92 -15.17
CA TYR A 72 2.83 -6.10 -14.58
C TYR A 72 3.68 -7.36 -14.70
N ASP A 73 4.57 -7.42 -15.68
CA ASP A 73 5.40 -8.60 -15.98
C ASP A 73 6.75 -8.59 -15.26
N GLN A 74 7.04 -7.52 -14.50
CA GLN A 74 8.33 -7.35 -13.86
C GLN A 74 8.53 -8.38 -12.74
N ASP A 75 9.72 -8.99 -12.72
CA ASP A 75 10.14 -9.87 -11.64
C ASP A 75 10.69 -9.04 -10.48
N VAL A 76 9.82 -8.67 -9.58
CA VAL A 76 10.11 -7.77 -8.46
C VAL A 76 9.61 -8.34 -7.14
N ALA A 77 10.17 -7.85 -6.05
CA ALA A 77 9.71 -8.21 -4.72
C ALA A 77 8.37 -7.54 -4.38
N VAL A 78 8.20 -6.28 -4.81
CA VAL A 78 7.02 -5.47 -4.49
C VAL A 78 6.44 -4.85 -5.77
N PHE A 79 5.13 -4.97 -5.97
CA PHE A 79 4.37 -4.17 -6.91
C PHE A 79 3.60 -3.09 -6.15
N ALA A 80 3.83 -1.83 -6.49
CA ALA A 80 3.26 -0.65 -5.85
C ALA A 80 2.34 0.14 -6.80
N PRO A 81 1.03 -0.16 -6.83
CA PRO A 81 0.07 0.64 -7.59
C PRO A 81 -0.10 2.02 -6.95
N CYS A 82 0.22 3.09 -7.69
CA CYS A 82 0.07 4.48 -7.24
C CYS A 82 -0.68 5.37 -8.24
N ALA A 83 -1.28 4.80 -9.29
CA ALA A 83 -2.01 5.54 -10.34
C ALA A 83 -3.51 5.30 -10.24
N LEU A 84 -4.02 4.29 -10.91
CA LEU A 84 -5.45 4.04 -11.10
C LEU A 84 -5.96 2.91 -10.20
N GLY A 85 -7.28 2.94 -9.93
CA GLY A 85 -7.98 1.83 -9.31
C GLY A 85 -8.24 0.67 -10.29
N SER A 86 -8.75 -0.44 -9.76
CA SER A 86 -9.16 -1.64 -10.51
C SER A 86 -8.04 -2.29 -11.34
N ILE A 87 -6.79 -2.00 -11.01
CA ILE A 87 -5.63 -2.54 -11.74
C ILE A 87 -5.31 -3.98 -11.37
N ILE A 88 -5.79 -4.45 -10.23
CA ILE A 88 -5.75 -5.86 -9.86
C ILE A 88 -7.06 -6.48 -10.30
N ASN A 89 -7.04 -7.14 -11.44
CA ASN A 89 -8.21 -7.69 -12.12
C ASN A 89 -7.83 -9.05 -12.78
N PRO A 90 -8.78 -9.78 -13.38
CA PRO A 90 -8.51 -11.09 -14.00
C PRO A 90 -7.41 -11.07 -15.08
N ASP A 91 -7.23 -9.95 -15.80
CA ASP A 91 -6.27 -9.84 -16.90
C ASP A 91 -4.85 -9.58 -16.38
N THR A 92 -4.72 -8.87 -15.25
CA THR A 92 -3.41 -8.43 -14.72
C THR A 92 -2.87 -9.33 -13.63
N ILE A 93 -3.74 -9.92 -12.78
CA ILE A 93 -3.30 -10.71 -11.61
C ILE A 93 -2.43 -11.90 -12.02
N GLY A 94 -2.70 -12.51 -13.18
CA GLY A 94 -1.92 -13.63 -13.71
C GLY A 94 -0.48 -13.26 -14.09
N ARG A 95 -0.23 -12.00 -14.40
CA ARG A 95 1.06 -11.44 -14.85
C ARG A 95 1.94 -11.00 -13.69
N ILE A 96 1.33 -10.58 -12.57
CA ILE A 96 2.06 -10.07 -11.41
C ILE A 96 2.87 -11.19 -10.75
N LYS A 97 4.20 -11.03 -10.73
CA LYS A 97 5.15 -11.98 -10.14
C LYS A 97 5.61 -11.55 -8.74
N ALA A 98 5.24 -10.36 -8.32
CA ALA A 98 5.63 -9.80 -7.04
C ALA A 98 5.15 -10.66 -5.86
N LYS A 99 5.94 -10.70 -4.78
CA LYS A 99 5.54 -11.35 -3.52
C LYS A 99 4.65 -10.45 -2.67
N ILE A 100 4.65 -9.16 -2.95
CA ILE A 100 3.94 -8.14 -2.18
C ILE A 100 3.23 -7.20 -3.15
N ILE A 101 1.95 -6.88 -2.86
CA ILE A 101 1.23 -5.77 -3.48
C ILE A 101 0.96 -4.75 -2.39
N ALA A 102 1.61 -3.57 -2.49
CA ALA A 102 1.52 -2.51 -1.50
C ALA A 102 1.73 -1.14 -2.16
N GLY A 103 0.66 -0.40 -2.43
CA GLY A 103 0.70 0.89 -3.10
C GLY A 103 -0.37 1.85 -2.59
N ALA A 104 -0.33 3.09 -3.08
CA ALA A 104 -1.18 4.18 -2.58
C ALA A 104 -2.41 4.48 -3.46
N ALA A 105 -2.61 3.77 -4.58
CA ALA A 105 -3.81 3.94 -5.40
C ALA A 105 -5.05 3.50 -4.63
N ASN A 106 -6.16 4.22 -4.82
CA ASN A 106 -7.45 3.86 -4.26
C ASN A 106 -8.10 2.74 -5.08
N ASN A 107 -8.88 1.89 -4.41
CA ASN A 107 -9.70 0.85 -5.06
C ASN A 107 -8.88 -0.04 -6.00
N GLN A 108 -7.74 -0.54 -5.53
CA GLN A 108 -6.80 -1.32 -6.35
C GLN A 108 -7.43 -2.61 -6.89
N LEU A 109 -8.30 -3.26 -6.13
CA LEU A 109 -9.00 -4.47 -6.52
C LEU A 109 -10.20 -4.13 -7.40
N ALA A 110 -10.31 -4.74 -8.59
CA ALA A 110 -11.47 -4.57 -9.46
C ALA A 110 -12.75 -5.13 -8.83
N THR A 111 -12.63 -6.22 -8.09
CA THR A 111 -13.70 -6.80 -7.27
C THR A 111 -13.13 -7.26 -5.93
N ARG A 112 -13.99 -7.41 -4.92
CA ARG A 112 -13.58 -7.89 -3.60
C ARG A 112 -12.90 -9.27 -3.66
N ASP A 113 -13.32 -10.11 -4.58
CA ASP A 113 -12.83 -11.49 -4.73
C ASP A 113 -11.40 -11.55 -5.25
N MET A 114 -10.87 -10.47 -5.83
CA MET A 114 -9.45 -10.39 -6.20
C MET A 114 -8.53 -10.58 -5.01
N GLY A 115 -8.95 -10.24 -3.79
CA GLY A 115 -8.19 -10.55 -2.58
C GLY A 115 -7.96 -12.04 -2.39
N ALA A 116 -8.94 -12.88 -2.70
CA ALA A 116 -8.80 -14.34 -2.64
C ALA A 116 -7.84 -14.85 -3.74
N GLU A 117 -7.89 -14.27 -4.94
CA GLU A 117 -6.96 -14.64 -6.02
C GLU A 117 -5.51 -14.26 -5.69
N ILE A 118 -5.29 -13.09 -5.08
CA ILE A 118 -3.96 -12.67 -4.58
C ILE A 118 -3.45 -13.67 -3.54
N MET A 119 -4.29 -14.04 -2.58
CA MET A 119 -3.95 -14.98 -1.51
C MET A 119 -3.60 -16.37 -2.04
N LYS A 120 -4.39 -16.91 -2.98
CA LYS A 120 -4.11 -18.21 -3.64
C LYS A 120 -2.74 -18.24 -4.31
N ARG A 121 -2.24 -17.10 -4.76
CA ARG A 121 -0.91 -16.95 -5.38
C ARG A 121 0.21 -16.78 -4.37
N GLY A 122 -0.10 -16.77 -3.08
CA GLY A 122 0.88 -16.55 -2.01
C GLY A 122 1.42 -15.13 -1.95
N ILE A 123 0.68 -14.16 -2.49
CA ILE A 123 1.08 -12.75 -2.51
C ILE A 123 0.53 -12.06 -1.24
N VAL A 124 1.37 -11.35 -0.53
CA VAL A 124 0.96 -10.49 0.59
C VAL A 124 0.33 -9.22 0.03
N TYR A 125 -0.94 -8.98 0.33
CA TYR A 125 -1.65 -7.77 -0.06
C TYR A 125 -1.88 -6.86 1.14
N ALA A 126 -1.39 -5.63 1.05
CA ALA A 126 -1.72 -4.58 1.99
C ALA A 126 -2.96 -3.82 1.47
N PRO A 127 -4.13 -3.90 2.14
CA PRO A 127 -5.33 -3.21 1.68
C PRO A 127 -5.08 -1.73 1.48
N ASP A 128 -5.47 -1.21 0.32
CA ASP A 128 -5.15 0.15 -0.13
C ASP A 128 -5.63 1.24 0.84
N TYR A 129 -6.85 1.12 1.36
CA TYR A 129 -7.41 2.08 2.31
C TYR A 129 -6.73 2.08 3.70
N VAL A 130 -5.93 1.07 4.00
CA VAL A 130 -5.04 1.07 5.17
C VAL A 130 -3.75 1.81 4.84
N LEU A 131 -3.14 1.53 3.67
CA LEU A 131 -1.86 2.14 3.28
C LEU A 131 -1.99 3.62 2.92
N ASN A 132 -3.07 4.03 2.26
CA ASN A 132 -3.27 5.40 1.79
C ASN A 132 -3.97 6.32 2.80
N ALA A 133 -4.29 5.84 4.00
CA ALA A 133 -4.99 6.61 5.03
C ALA A 133 -4.20 7.83 5.56
N GLY A 134 -2.90 7.94 5.26
CA GLY A 134 -2.07 9.06 5.70
C GLY A 134 -2.61 10.43 5.28
N GLY A 135 -3.15 10.54 4.05
CA GLY A 135 -3.74 11.77 3.55
C GLY A 135 -4.96 12.22 4.37
N ILE A 136 -5.88 11.31 4.68
CA ILE A 136 -7.07 11.64 5.46
C ILE A 136 -6.72 11.96 6.93
N ILE A 137 -5.71 11.31 7.49
CA ILE A 137 -5.22 11.61 8.84
C ILE A 137 -4.70 13.04 8.91
N ASN A 138 -3.92 13.47 7.90
CA ASN A 138 -3.41 14.83 7.83
C ASN A 138 -4.55 15.87 7.74
N VAL A 139 -5.50 15.65 6.83
CA VAL A 139 -6.68 16.52 6.67
C VAL A 139 -7.52 16.60 7.96
N MET A 140 -7.68 15.49 8.67
CA MET A 140 -8.39 15.49 9.96
C MET A 140 -7.65 16.31 11.01
N GLY A 141 -6.32 16.29 11.04
CA GLY A 141 -5.52 17.15 11.89
C GLY A 141 -5.71 18.65 11.59
N GLU A 142 -5.80 19.00 10.32
CA GLU A 142 -6.05 20.38 9.87
C GLU A 142 -7.47 20.86 10.26
N ILE A 143 -8.50 20.02 10.04
CA ILE A 143 -9.90 20.36 10.37
C ILE A 143 -10.11 20.54 11.88
N ALA A 144 -9.39 19.78 12.69
CA ALA A 144 -9.47 19.91 14.16
C ALA A 144 -8.93 21.25 14.70
N GLY A 145 -8.33 22.08 13.84
CA GLY A 145 -7.88 23.44 14.17
C GLY A 145 -6.59 23.50 15.00
N ASP A 146 -6.00 22.38 15.29
CA ASP A 146 -4.80 22.24 16.12
C ASP A 146 -3.87 21.21 15.46
N PHE A 147 -3.33 21.58 14.28
CA PHE A 147 -2.41 20.70 13.56
C PHE A 147 -1.21 20.34 14.44
N ASN A 148 -1.23 19.12 14.94
CA ASN A 148 -0.17 18.58 15.79
C ASN A 148 0.60 17.47 15.06
N PRO A 149 1.83 17.72 14.59
CA PRO A 149 2.65 16.70 13.92
C PRO A 149 2.84 15.42 14.74
N ALA A 150 2.95 15.54 16.06
CA ALA A 150 3.10 14.36 16.93
C ALA A 150 1.82 13.51 16.97
N TRP A 151 0.64 14.13 16.90
CA TRP A 151 -0.64 13.41 16.78
C TRP A 151 -0.71 12.68 15.43
N VAL A 152 -0.36 13.35 14.33
CA VAL A 152 -0.32 12.73 12.98
C VAL A 152 0.64 11.55 12.98
N GLN A 153 1.86 11.72 13.52
CA GLN A 153 2.84 10.64 13.59
C GLN A 153 2.34 9.45 14.43
N GLY A 154 1.69 9.71 15.57
CA GLY A 154 1.08 8.68 16.40
C GLY A 154 -0.01 7.90 15.66
N LYS A 155 -0.82 8.57 14.82
CA LYS A 155 -1.82 7.91 13.98
C LYS A 155 -1.20 7.05 12.87
N LEU A 156 -0.12 7.54 12.25
CA LEU A 156 0.61 6.78 11.23
C LEU A 156 1.24 5.50 11.82
N THR A 157 1.84 5.59 13.01
CA THR A 157 2.35 4.42 13.73
C THR A 157 1.23 3.43 14.05
N GLY A 158 0.05 3.92 14.44
CA GLY A 158 -1.14 3.09 14.65
C GLY A 158 -1.62 2.36 13.39
N LEU A 159 -1.42 2.96 12.20
CA LEU A 159 -1.71 2.26 10.93
C LEU A 159 -0.76 1.09 10.67
N GLU A 160 0.52 1.24 11.00
CA GLU A 160 1.49 0.15 10.86
C GLU A 160 1.11 -1.04 11.75
N GLN A 161 0.71 -0.77 12.99
CA GLN A 161 0.21 -1.81 13.92
C GLN A 161 -1.06 -2.46 13.39
N THR A 162 -2.03 -1.66 12.92
CA THR A 162 -3.28 -2.17 12.33
C THR A 162 -3.02 -3.05 11.11
N LEU A 163 -2.08 -2.68 10.24
CA LEU A 163 -1.70 -3.53 9.11
C LEU A 163 -1.09 -4.85 9.59
N GLY A 164 -0.23 -4.81 10.60
CA GLY A 164 0.33 -6.02 11.23
C GLY A 164 -0.78 -6.95 11.73
N GLU A 165 -1.74 -6.43 12.50
CA GLU A 165 -2.90 -7.17 13.02
C GLU A 165 -3.72 -7.81 11.88
N ILE A 166 -3.99 -7.06 10.80
CA ILE A 166 -4.73 -7.55 9.63
C ILE A 166 -4.01 -8.73 8.99
N LEU A 167 -2.70 -8.60 8.76
CA LEU A 167 -1.92 -9.64 8.11
C LEU A 167 -1.76 -10.88 9.01
N ASP A 168 -1.56 -10.70 10.33
CA ASP A 168 -1.50 -11.80 11.28
C ASP A 168 -2.80 -12.59 11.33
N GLN A 169 -3.93 -11.90 11.37
CA GLN A 169 -5.23 -12.52 11.36
C GLN A 169 -5.53 -13.21 10.03
N SER A 170 -5.15 -12.58 8.90
CA SER A 170 -5.27 -13.15 7.56
C SER A 170 -4.54 -14.51 7.46
N ASP A 171 -3.29 -14.57 7.93
CA ASP A 171 -2.50 -15.81 7.91
C ASP A 171 -3.09 -16.87 8.84
N LYS A 172 -3.48 -16.48 10.06
CA LYS A 172 -4.06 -17.39 11.07
C LYS A 172 -5.37 -18.03 10.59
N GLU A 173 -6.22 -17.23 9.93
CA GLU A 173 -7.56 -17.69 9.50
C GLU A 173 -7.58 -18.26 8.08
N GLY A 174 -6.52 -18.09 7.31
CA GLY A 174 -6.49 -18.46 5.89
C GLY A 174 -7.49 -17.66 5.06
N ARG A 175 -7.68 -16.36 5.38
CA ARG A 175 -8.66 -15.47 4.75
C ARG A 175 -7.98 -14.23 4.15
N PRO A 176 -8.50 -13.68 3.03
CA PRO A 176 -7.90 -12.52 2.38
C PRO A 176 -7.80 -11.30 3.30
N SER A 177 -6.68 -10.59 3.25
CA SER A 177 -6.39 -9.41 4.10
C SER A 177 -7.41 -8.28 3.95
N ASN A 178 -7.96 -8.06 2.76
CA ASN A 178 -9.03 -7.08 2.53
C ASN A 178 -10.34 -7.46 3.25
N VAL A 179 -10.63 -8.73 3.40
CA VAL A 179 -11.83 -9.21 4.14
C VAL A 179 -11.63 -8.98 5.64
N ILE A 180 -10.47 -9.34 6.16
CA ILE A 180 -10.10 -9.12 7.57
C ILE A 180 -10.11 -7.62 7.91
N ALA A 181 -9.54 -6.79 7.04
CA ALA A 181 -9.50 -5.34 7.25
C ALA A 181 -10.90 -4.73 7.32
N ASP A 182 -11.83 -5.16 6.46
CA ASP A 182 -13.23 -4.73 6.50
C ASP A 182 -13.91 -5.09 7.83
N GLU A 183 -13.66 -6.29 8.33
CA GLU A 183 -14.24 -6.78 9.60
C GLU A 183 -13.71 -5.99 10.78
N ILE A 184 -12.41 -5.80 10.87
CA ILE A 184 -11.78 -4.97 11.91
C ILE A 184 -12.33 -3.54 11.88
N ALA A 185 -12.48 -2.95 10.68
CA ALA A 185 -13.03 -1.59 10.55
C ALA A 185 -14.48 -1.52 11.04
N ARG A 186 -15.33 -2.48 10.68
CA ARG A 186 -16.74 -2.55 11.14
C ARG A 186 -16.83 -2.70 12.65
N GLN A 187 -16.06 -3.63 13.22
CA GLN A 187 -16.02 -3.84 14.66
C GLN A 187 -15.63 -2.57 15.42
N ARG A 188 -14.57 -1.87 14.98
CA ARG A 188 -14.15 -0.59 15.60
C ARG A 188 -15.23 0.51 15.52
N ILE A 189 -16.00 0.55 14.44
CA ILE A 189 -17.12 1.47 14.28
C ILE A 189 -18.25 1.14 15.27
N GLU A 190 -18.61 -0.13 15.38
CA GLU A 190 -19.68 -0.61 16.28
C GLU A 190 -19.32 -0.35 17.75
N GLU A 191 -18.10 -0.68 18.16
CA GLU A 191 -17.59 -0.41 19.51
C GLU A 191 -17.67 1.08 19.87
N LYS A 192 -17.26 1.96 18.95
CA LYS A 192 -17.36 3.42 19.16
C LYS A 192 -18.81 3.92 19.22
N ARG A 193 -19.70 3.35 18.42
CA ARG A 193 -21.15 3.68 18.47
C ARG A 193 -21.75 3.26 19.82
N ALA A 194 -21.47 2.05 20.27
CA ALA A 194 -21.94 1.54 21.57
C ALA A 194 -21.42 2.41 22.74
N ALA A 195 -20.13 2.72 22.74
CA ALA A 195 -19.52 3.57 23.75
C ALA A 195 -20.06 5.02 23.77
N LYS A 196 -20.52 5.55 22.62
CA LYS A 196 -21.15 6.86 22.54
C LYS A 196 -22.59 6.82 23.11
N MET A 197 -23.33 5.76 22.82
CA MET A 197 -24.70 5.58 23.33
C MET A 197 -24.71 5.42 24.85
N SER A 198 -23.76 4.67 25.42
CA SER A 198 -23.66 4.47 26.89
C SER A 198 -23.26 5.74 27.67
N LYS A 199 -22.73 6.78 27.00
CA LYS A 199 -22.39 8.09 27.63
C LYS A 199 -23.55 9.09 27.61
N VAL A 200 -24.61 8.81 26.85
CA VAL A 200 -25.77 9.68 26.68
C VAL A 200 -26.98 9.18 27.47
N ALA A 201 -26.92 7.94 27.93
CA ALA A 201 -27.89 7.33 28.85
C ALA A 201 -27.47 7.55 30.32
#